data_45a1578e89509eb1b77f8c8df0df1bcf
#
_entry.id   45a1578e89509eb1b77f8c8df0df1bcf
#
_cell.length_a   1.000
_cell.length_b   1.000
_cell.length_c   1.000
_cell.angle_alpha   90.00
_cell.angle_beta   90.00
_cell.angle_gamma   90.00
#
_symmetry.space_group_name_H-M   'P 1'
#
loop_
_entity.id
_entity.type
_entity.pdbx_description
1 polymer ?
#
loop_
_entity_poly.entity_id
_entity_poly.type
_entity_poly.pdbx_seq_one_letter_code
_entity_poly.pdbx_strand_id
1 'polypeptide(L)'
;MPNMYTLVAPCFFGTEHTLSFEVKRLGAQNVKVTDGRVAFEGDAAMIAAANLNLRTAERVLLLLKTFPAATFDELFDGVYSIPWEELIPVDAQFPVKGSSLSSQLSSVPACQSIVKKAIVKRLQYGHKTTTLPETGALYKIRFALRKNVVEVMLDTSGDGLHKRGYRKNATLAPIKETLAATIADVGFVRRDSTVQDPFCGSGTLVIEAAQKALNIAPGLRRRFAAEHYDFVPAAVWAEERQKALAASRLDAGFEGFGFDIDPNAVALANANAKLAGVGDRCRFEVADVKDFAPPPSSIILTNPPYGERLGDAAEAAALARTLGQVWQASPTAGLYAITADADFEAHFGKKAAKRRKIYNGMIPCQIYMYFDRPVKPVRK
;
A
#
# COMPACT_ATOMS: atom_id res chain seq x y z
N MET A 1 22.19 23.94 2.90
CA MET A 1 21.18 23.29 2.03
C MET A 1 20.50 22.22 2.87
N PRO A 2 19.20 21.97 2.76
CA PRO A 2 18.57 20.86 3.49
C PRO A 2 19.22 19.53 3.07
N ASN A 3 19.37 18.62 4.03
CA ASN A 3 19.90 17.29 3.75
C ASN A 3 18.97 16.57 2.78
N MET A 4 19.52 16.07 1.69
CA MET A 4 18.79 15.27 0.70
C MET A 4 18.92 13.78 1.05
N TYR A 5 17.80 13.10 1.08
CA TYR A 5 17.69 11.68 1.41
C TYR A 5 17.23 10.88 0.18
N THR A 6 17.80 9.71 0.00
CA THR A 6 17.26 8.72 -0.96
C THR A 6 16.22 7.86 -0.26
N LEU A 7 15.00 7.88 -0.77
CA LEU A 7 13.86 7.13 -0.25
C LEU A 7 13.51 5.98 -1.20
N VAL A 8 13.06 4.86 -0.64
CA VAL A 8 12.59 3.69 -1.38
C VAL A 8 11.19 3.33 -0.90
N ALA A 9 10.24 3.31 -1.81
CA ALA A 9 8.87 2.90 -1.53
C ALA A 9 8.56 1.57 -2.24
N PRO A 10 8.51 0.43 -1.53
CA PRO A 10 8.02 -0.83 -2.07
C PRO A 10 6.53 -0.75 -2.40
N CYS A 11 6.12 -1.44 -3.47
CA CYS A 11 4.72 -1.56 -3.89
C CYS A 11 4.45 -2.95 -4.47
N PHE A 12 3.20 -3.24 -4.80
CA PHE A 12 2.86 -4.45 -5.53
C PHE A 12 3.45 -4.45 -6.93
N PHE A 13 3.90 -5.61 -7.41
CA PHE A 13 4.34 -5.77 -8.80
C PHE A 13 3.26 -5.33 -9.78
N GLY A 14 3.64 -4.55 -10.78
CA GLY A 14 2.73 -3.98 -11.77
C GLY A 14 2.04 -2.67 -11.33
N THR A 15 2.34 -2.14 -10.13
CA THR A 15 1.79 -0.87 -9.62
C THR A 15 2.85 0.24 -9.53
N GLU A 16 4.08 -0.04 -9.92
CA GLU A 16 5.22 0.86 -9.81
C GLU A 16 4.97 2.19 -10.52
N HIS A 17 4.32 2.12 -11.69
CA HIS A 17 4.00 3.32 -12.47
C HIS A 17 3.01 4.22 -11.73
N THR A 18 1.95 3.65 -11.12
CA THR A 18 1.00 4.38 -10.28
C THR A 18 1.73 5.07 -9.14
N LEU A 19 2.57 4.34 -8.40
CA LEU A 19 3.36 4.92 -7.31
C LEU A 19 4.32 6.00 -7.79
N SER A 20 4.94 5.84 -8.96
CA SER A 20 5.83 6.87 -9.53
C SER A 20 5.12 8.19 -9.80
N PHE A 21 3.85 8.15 -10.20
CA PHE A 21 3.03 9.37 -10.32
C PHE A 21 2.69 9.99 -8.97
N GLU A 22 2.43 9.17 -7.95
CA GLU A 22 2.18 9.68 -6.60
C GLU A 22 3.39 10.45 -6.08
N VAL A 23 4.60 9.86 -6.13
CA VAL A 23 5.82 10.51 -5.63
C VAL A 23 6.19 11.76 -6.45
N LYS A 24 6.00 11.74 -7.77
CA LYS A 24 6.23 12.93 -8.62
C LYS A 24 5.29 14.09 -8.25
N ARG A 25 4.02 13.80 -7.94
CA ARG A 25 3.07 14.82 -7.49
C ARG A 25 3.43 15.44 -6.15
N LEU A 26 4.18 14.75 -5.31
CA LEU A 26 4.72 15.29 -4.06
C LEU A 26 5.96 16.18 -4.28
N GLY A 27 6.47 16.29 -5.52
CA GLY A 27 7.66 17.07 -5.84
C GLY A 27 8.97 16.30 -5.65
N ALA A 28 8.93 14.97 -5.54
CA ALA A 28 10.11 14.14 -5.40
C ALA A 28 11.06 14.27 -6.60
N GLN A 29 12.35 14.27 -6.33
CA GLN A 29 13.41 14.36 -7.33
C GLN A 29 13.99 12.98 -7.66
N ASN A 30 14.68 12.86 -8.80
CA ASN A 30 15.43 11.67 -9.22
C ASN A 30 14.62 10.35 -9.12
N VAL A 31 13.35 10.38 -9.54
CA VAL A 31 12.43 9.23 -9.43
C VAL A 31 12.87 8.10 -10.36
N LYS A 32 13.21 6.95 -9.78
CA LYS A 32 13.64 5.71 -10.47
C LYS A 32 12.65 4.59 -10.18
N VAL A 33 12.14 3.99 -11.22
CA VAL A 33 11.21 2.85 -11.15
C VAL A 33 11.98 1.55 -11.36
N THR A 34 11.81 0.61 -10.45
CA THR A 34 12.33 -0.76 -10.57
C THR A 34 11.25 -1.74 -10.12
N ASP A 35 11.39 -3.02 -10.46
CA ASP A 35 10.40 -4.05 -10.13
C ASP A 35 10.06 -4.07 -8.64
N GLY A 36 8.78 -3.84 -8.34
CA GLY A 36 8.21 -3.86 -6.99
C GLY A 36 8.55 -2.65 -6.12
N ARG A 37 9.14 -1.57 -6.68
CA ARG A 37 9.47 -0.38 -5.88
C ARG A 37 9.75 0.87 -6.73
N VAL A 38 9.66 2.02 -6.08
CA VAL A 38 10.08 3.32 -6.62
C VAL A 38 11.09 3.94 -5.68
N ALA A 39 12.25 4.33 -6.19
CA ALA A 39 13.24 5.13 -5.46
C ALA A 39 13.13 6.58 -5.89
N PHE A 40 13.35 7.52 -4.97
CA PHE A 40 13.25 8.96 -5.20
C PHE A 40 14.04 9.73 -4.15
N GLU A 41 14.30 11.00 -4.41
CA GLU A 41 15.04 11.86 -3.51
C GLU A 41 14.17 13.01 -3.00
N GLY A 42 14.47 13.44 -1.77
CA GLY A 42 13.85 14.58 -1.11
C GLY A 42 14.44 14.85 0.27
N ASP A 43 13.99 15.92 0.89
CA ASP A 43 14.41 16.33 2.22
C ASP A 43 13.58 15.68 3.35
N ALA A 44 13.72 16.17 4.59
CA ALA A 44 12.94 15.70 5.72
C ALA A 44 11.42 15.90 5.52
N ALA A 45 11.01 16.97 4.83
CA ALA A 45 9.61 17.20 4.49
C ALA A 45 9.08 16.13 3.54
N MET A 46 9.89 15.66 2.57
CA MET A 46 9.52 14.56 1.69
C MET A 46 9.31 13.25 2.45
N ILE A 47 10.07 12.97 3.52
CA ILE A 47 9.84 11.77 4.36
C ILE A 47 8.44 11.84 4.98
N ALA A 48 8.05 12.98 5.55
CA ALA A 48 6.74 13.17 6.14
C ALA A 48 5.62 13.15 5.08
N ALA A 49 5.78 13.92 3.99
CA ALA A 49 4.82 13.99 2.90
C ALA A 49 4.56 12.62 2.25
N ALA A 50 5.61 11.82 2.00
CA ALA A 50 5.49 10.49 1.42
C ALA A 50 4.72 9.53 2.34
N ASN A 51 5.04 9.50 3.63
CA ASN A 51 4.33 8.66 4.60
C ASN A 51 2.86 9.06 4.74
N LEU A 52 2.54 10.36 4.70
CA LEU A 52 1.18 10.87 4.82
C LEU A 52 0.33 10.59 3.58
N ASN A 53 0.90 10.78 2.39
CA ASN A 53 0.11 10.91 1.16
C ASN A 53 0.16 9.70 0.22
N LEU A 54 1.21 8.84 0.29
CA LEU A 54 1.31 7.69 -0.62
C LEU A 54 0.22 6.65 -0.32
N ARG A 55 -0.59 6.36 -1.34
CA ARG A 55 -1.72 5.43 -1.24
C ARG A 55 -1.34 4.01 -1.60
N THR A 56 -0.45 3.86 -2.59
CA THR A 56 -0.11 2.56 -3.20
C THR A 56 1.22 1.99 -2.72
N ALA A 57 2.00 2.76 -1.95
CA ALA A 57 3.21 2.28 -1.30
C ALA A 57 2.90 1.39 -0.09
N GLU A 58 3.69 0.31 0.08
CA GLU A 58 3.61 -0.53 1.27
C GLU A 58 4.34 0.10 2.48
N ARG A 59 5.41 0.89 2.20
CA ARG A 59 6.24 1.61 3.18
C ARG A 59 7.00 2.74 2.50
N VAL A 60 7.61 3.60 3.33
CA VAL A 60 8.68 4.53 2.93
C VAL A 60 9.92 4.16 3.73
N LEU A 61 10.99 3.85 3.04
CA LEU A 61 12.27 3.42 3.62
C LEU A 61 13.34 4.44 3.27
N LEU A 62 14.15 4.86 4.24
CA LEU A 62 15.33 5.68 4.02
C LEU A 62 16.51 4.78 3.64
N LEU A 63 17.05 4.92 2.44
CA LEU A 63 18.23 4.18 1.99
C LEU A 63 19.49 4.79 2.64
N LEU A 64 20.18 4.00 3.46
CA LEU A 64 21.38 4.43 4.15
C LEU A 64 22.64 4.14 3.34
N LYS A 65 22.71 2.93 2.76
CA LYS A 65 23.89 2.50 1.99
C LYS A 65 23.52 1.38 1.02
N THR A 66 24.23 1.38 -0.13
CA THR A 66 24.26 0.27 -1.09
C THR A 66 25.72 -0.16 -1.29
N PHE A 67 26.00 -1.48 -1.20
CA PHE A 67 27.33 -2.03 -1.36
C PHE A 67 27.28 -3.51 -1.78
N PRO A 68 28.33 -4.03 -2.46
CA PRO A 68 28.43 -5.45 -2.77
C PRO A 68 28.81 -6.27 -1.51
N ALA A 69 28.24 -7.46 -1.36
CA ALA A 69 28.67 -8.45 -0.38
C ALA A 69 28.33 -9.87 -0.83
N ALA A 70 29.34 -10.70 -0.96
CA ALA A 70 29.27 -12.12 -1.26
C ALA A 70 29.63 -12.98 -0.04
N THR A 71 30.27 -12.38 0.98
CA THR A 71 30.69 -13.02 2.22
C THR A 71 30.09 -12.32 3.44
N PHE A 72 30.07 -13.01 4.59
CA PHE A 72 29.59 -12.42 5.85
C PHE A 72 30.50 -11.31 6.35
N ASP A 73 31.82 -11.36 6.08
CA ASP A 73 32.75 -10.30 6.45
C ASP A 73 32.48 -9.03 5.64
N GLU A 74 32.29 -9.12 4.31
CA GLU A 74 31.89 -8.00 3.46
C GLU A 74 30.55 -7.39 3.90
N LEU A 75 29.58 -8.25 4.30
CA LEU A 75 28.31 -7.79 4.83
C LEU A 75 28.49 -7.03 6.15
N PHE A 76 29.31 -7.58 7.06
CA PHE A 76 29.60 -6.95 8.33
C PHE A 76 30.29 -5.58 8.15
N ASP A 77 31.36 -5.51 7.36
CA ASP A 77 32.14 -4.29 7.14
C ASP A 77 31.30 -3.19 6.44
N GLY A 78 30.52 -3.60 5.44
CA GLY A 78 29.63 -2.70 4.75
C GLY A 78 28.58 -2.06 5.66
N VAL A 79 27.99 -2.82 6.58
CA VAL A 79 27.02 -2.34 7.57
C VAL A 79 27.70 -1.55 8.68
N TYR A 80 28.86 -1.99 9.17
CA TYR A 80 29.63 -1.32 10.23
C TYR A 80 30.09 0.09 9.80
N SER A 81 30.37 0.31 8.52
CA SER A 81 30.82 1.60 7.99
C SER A 81 29.74 2.69 7.94
N ILE A 82 28.46 2.34 8.19
CA ILE A 82 27.39 3.33 8.33
C ILE A 82 27.55 4.03 9.70
N PRO A 83 27.47 5.37 9.79
CA PRO A 83 27.57 6.10 11.05
C PRO A 83 26.28 6.00 11.86
N TRP A 84 26.03 4.81 12.41
CA TRP A 84 24.78 4.48 13.12
C TRP A 84 24.53 5.40 14.33
N GLU A 85 25.58 5.85 15.00
CA GLU A 85 25.52 6.76 16.15
C GLU A 85 24.95 8.15 15.84
N GLU A 86 24.97 8.55 14.56
CA GLU A 86 24.36 9.80 14.09
C GLU A 86 22.85 9.64 13.80
N LEU A 87 22.39 8.40 13.66
CA LEU A 87 21.02 8.08 13.26
C LEU A 87 20.19 7.49 14.39
N ILE A 88 20.84 6.76 15.31
CA ILE A 88 20.16 5.93 16.32
C ILE A 88 20.67 6.31 17.71
N PRO A 89 19.80 6.80 18.62
CA PRO A 89 20.13 7.03 20.02
C PRO A 89 20.62 5.78 20.74
N VAL A 90 21.40 5.96 21.79
CA VAL A 90 22.04 4.87 22.57
C VAL A 90 21.03 3.89 23.18
N ASP A 91 19.83 4.35 23.50
CA ASP A 91 18.75 3.58 24.13
C ASP A 91 17.71 3.02 23.13
N ALA A 92 17.82 3.34 21.84
CA ALA A 92 16.88 2.94 20.83
C ALA A 92 16.77 1.40 20.67
N GLN A 93 15.57 0.94 20.35
CA GLN A 93 15.33 -0.42 19.90
C GLN A 93 15.55 -0.51 18.38
N PHE A 94 16.39 -1.42 17.91
CA PHE A 94 16.72 -1.53 16.48
C PHE A 94 16.64 -2.97 15.96
N PRO A 95 15.43 -3.54 15.84
CA PRO A 95 15.25 -4.86 15.25
C PRO A 95 15.61 -4.83 13.76
N VAL A 96 16.28 -5.89 13.31
CA VAL A 96 16.70 -6.08 11.92
C VAL A 96 15.80 -7.08 11.23
N LYS A 97 15.29 -6.74 10.05
CA LYS A 97 14.59 -7.66 9.14
C LYS A 97 15.13 -7.50 7.73
N GLY A 98 15.15 -8.58 6.95
CA GLY A 98 15.63 -8.48 5.59
C GLY A 98 15.18 -9.62 4.70
N SER A 99 15.69 -9.59 3.47
CA SER A 99 15.46 -10.61 2.45
C SER A 99 16.75 -10.84 1.66
N SER A 100 16.91 -12.05 1.15
CA SER A 100 17.96 -12.39 0.20
C SER A 100 17.36 -13.09 -1.00
N LEU A 101 17.75 -12.65 -2.20
CA LEU A 101 17.29 -13.20 -3.45
C LEU A 101 18.45 -13.30 -4.44
N SER A 102 18.66 -14.49 -5.03
CA SER A 102 19.68 -14.73 -6.04
C SER A 102 21.08 -14.26 -5.63
N SER A 103 21.48 -14.55 -4.37
CA SER A 103 22.72 -14.10 -3.77
C SER A 103 23.43 -15.27 -3.07
N GLN A 104 24.76 -15.19 -2.93
CA GLN A 104 25.56 -16.21 -2.23
C GLN A 104 25.17 -16.32 -0.75
N LEU A 105 24.93 -15.20 -0.09
CA LEU A 105 24.41 -15.16 1.27
C LEU A 105 22.89 -15.40 1.25
N SER A 106 22.47 -16.67 1.19
CA SER A 106 21.07 -17.08 1.06
C SER A 106 20.33 -17.19 2.40
N SER A 107 21.05 -17.45 3.51
CA SER A 107 20.44 -17.58 4.84
C SER A 107 20.06 -16.22 5.43
N VAL A 108 18.77 -15.86 5.32
CA VAL A 108 18.24 -14.60 5.88
C VAL A 108 18.48 -14.49 7.39
N PRO A 109 18.25 -15.53 8.24
CA PRO A 109 18.56 -15.45 9.68
C PRO A 109 20.03 -15.18 9.97
N ALA A 110 20.97 -15.82 9.23
CA ALA A 110 22.39 -15.57 9.39
C ALA A 110 22.76 -14.13 9.02
N CYS A 111 22.26 -13.64 7.88
CA CYS A 111 22.46 -12.24 7.48
C CYS A 111 21.90 -11.26 8.52
N GLN A 112 20.70 -11.52 9.08
CA GLN A 112 20.12 -10.69 10.15
C GLN A 112 21.03 -10.61 11.36
N SER A 113 21.61 -11.73 11.80
CA SER A 113 22.53 -11.81 12.94
C SER A 113 23.81 -11.00 12.68
N ILE A 114 24.39 -11.11 11.48
CA ILE A 114 25.60 -10.35 11.09
C ILE A 114 25.30 -8.85 11.03
N VAL A 115 24.20 -8.45 10.39
CA VAL A 115 23.76 -7.05 10.31
C VAL A 115 23.55 -6.48 11.72
N LYS A 116 22.80 -7.20 12.59
CA LYS A 116 22.58 -6.75 13.98
C LYS A 116 23.91 -6.62 14.74
N LYS A 117 24.83 -7.59 14.60
CA LYS A 117 26.17 -7.58 15.23
C LYS A 117 26.98 -6.35 14.78
N ALA A 118 26.99 -6.04 13.48
CA ALA A 118 27.71 -4.89 12.94
C ALA A 118 27.18 -3.57 13.49
N ILE A 119 25.85 -3.41 13.55
CA ILE A 119 25.19 -2.23 14.12
C ILE A 119 25.54 -2.07 15.60
N VAL A 120 25.39 -3.14 16.40
CA VAL A 120 25.75 -3.12 17.83
C VAL A 120 27.20 -2.67 18.03
N LYS A 121 28.15 -3.25 17.29
CA LYS A 121 29.56 -2.90 17.41
C LYS A 121 29.82 -1.44 17.02
N ARG A 122 29.16 -0.94 15.99
CA ARG A 122 29.31 0.47 15.58
C ARG A 122 28.70 1.41 16.60
N LEU A 123 27.50 1.15 17.12
CA LEU A 123 26.85 1.95 18.15
C LEU A 123 27.66 1.96 19.46
N GLN A 124 28.20 0.81 19.88
CA GLN A 124 29.10 0.73 21.05
C GLN A 124 30.33 1.63 20.87
N TYR A 125 30.93 1.59 19.67
CA TYR A 125 32.09 2.43 19.35
C TYR A 125 31.71 3.92 19.31
N GLY A 126 30.67 4.30 18.58
CA GLY A 126 30.26 5.69 18.39
C GLY A 126 29.74 6.35 19.66
N HIS A 127 28.90 5.65 20.43
CA HIS A 127 28.40 6.15 21.72
C HIS A 127 29.37 5.93 22.91
N LYS A 128 30.53 5.31 22.68
CA LYS A 128 31.54 5.02 23.73
C LYS A 128 30.96 4.25 24.92
N THR A 129 30.15 3.23 24.64
CA THR A 129 29.45 2.41 25.64
C THR A 129 29.62 0.92 25.37
N THR A 130 29.53 0.10 26.40
CA THR A 130 29.49 -1.36 26.26
C THR A 130 28.08 -1.90 26.28
N THR A 131 27.09 -1.10 26.70
CA THR A 131 25.71 -1.54 26.89
C THR A 131 24.77 -0.68 26.06
N LEU A 132 23.86 -1.34 25.32
CA LEU A 132 22.77 -0.72 24.59
C LEU A 132 21.45 -1.24 25.22
N PRO A 133 20.73 -0.41 25.99
CA PRO A 133 19.58 -0.90 26.79
C PRO A 133 18.35 -1.28 25.96
N GLU A 134 18.24 -0.80 24.72
CA GLU A 134 17.10 -1.05 23.80
C GLU A 134 15.73 -0.79 24.46
N THR A 135 15.59 0.28 25.23
CA THR A 135 14.36 0.66 25.95
C THR A 135 13.66 1.89 25.35
N GLY A 136 14.32 2.58 24.44
CA GLY A 136 13.84 3.81 23.81
C GLY A 136 12.97 3.58 22.57
N ALA A 137 12.97 4.57 21.67
CA ALA A 137 12.17 4.54 20.44
C ALA A 137 12.60 3.45 19.47
N LEU A 138 11.67 3.05 18.59
CA LEU A 138 11.83 1.93 17.68
C LEU A 138 12.37 2.37 16.31
N TYR A 139 13.58 1.95 15.98
CA TYR A 139 14.28 2.17 14.72
C TYR A 139 14.39 0.85 13.93
N LYS A 140 13.37 0.51 13.15
CA LYS A 140 13.34 -0.75 12.38
C LYS A 140 14.32 -0.69 11.21
N ILE A 141 15.34 -1.54 11.24
CA ILE A 141 16.34 -1.68 10.18
C ILE A 141 15.89 -2.76 9.20
N ARG A 142 16.01 -2.45 7.91
CA ARG A 142 15.76 -3.39 6.82
C ARG A 142 16.99 -3.54 5.95
N PHE A 143 17.26 -4.76 5.49
CA PHE A 143 18.21 -4.99 4.42
C PHE A 143 17.55 -5.79 3.29
N ALA A 144 17.99 -5.53 2.08
CA ALA A 144 17.67 -6.32 0.90
C ALA A 144 18.96 -6.72 0.22
N LEU A 145 19.18 -8.03 0.08
CA LEU A 145 20.32 -8.59 -0.62
C LEU A 145 19.82 -9.16 -1.94
N ARG A 146 20.29 -8.61 -3.07
CA ARG A 146 19.90 -9.05 -4.41
C ARG A 146 21.12 -9.11 -5.31
N LYS A 147 21.39 -10.29 -5.90
CA LYS A 147 22.53 -10.51 -6.78
C LYS A 147 23.86 -10.01 -6.16
N ASN A 148 24.08 -10.35 -4.88
CA ASN A 148 25.23 -9.95 -4.08
C ASN A 148 25.38 -8.42 -3.86
N VAL A 149 24.31 -7.64 -4.05
CA VAL A 149 24.27 -6.22 -3.69
C VAL A 149 23.34 -6.06 -2.49
N VAL A 150 23.84 -5.44 -1.43
CA VAL A 150 23.13 -5.13 -0.19
C VAL A 150 22.64 -3.70 -0.23
N GLU A 151 21.39 -3.51 0.11
CA GLU A 151 20.82 -2.21 0.45
C GLU A 151 20.42 -2.24 1.92
N VAL A 152 20.91 -1.29 2.70
CA VAL A 152 20.56 -1.11 4.11
C VAL A 152 19.67 0.10 4.24
N MET A 153 18.52 -0.07 4.88
CA MET A 153 17.47 0.96 4.93
C MET A 153 16.93 1.10 6.35
N LEU A 154 16.49 2.30 6.70
CA LEU A 154 15.75 2.60 7.92
C LEU A 154 14.26 2.77 7.58
N ASP A 155 13.39 2.07 8.31
CA ASP A 155 11.93 2.10 8.09
C ASP A 155 11.33 3.38 8.71
N THR A 156 10.90 4.32 7.89
CA THR A 156 10.30 5.58 8.35
C THR A 156 8.81 5.44 8.66
N SER A 157 8.15 4.42 8.15
CA SER A 157 6.71 4.21 8.29
C SER A 157 6.31 3.55 9.61
N GLY A 158 7.14 2.62 10.12
CA GLY A 158 6.83 1.80 11.29
C GLY A 158 5.89 0.64 10.96
N ASP A 159 4.60 0.81 11.09
CA ASP A 159 3.60 -0.11 10.56
C ASP A 159 3.45 0.07 9.04
N GLY A 160 3.02 -0.98 8.32
CA GLY A 160 2.78 -0.89 6.88
C GLY A 160 1.75 0.19 6.55
N LEU A 161 1.92 0.88 5.41
CA LEU A 161 1.04 1.98 5.03
C LEU A 161 -0.40 1.53 4.76
N HIS A 162 -0.64 0.25 4.47
CA HIS A 162 -1.98 -0.31 4.39
C HIS A 162 -2.77 -0.14 5.70
N LYS A 163 -2.13 -0.14 6.86
CA LYS A 163 -2.80 0.13 8.15
C LYS A 163 -3.14 1.62 8.26
N ARG A 164 -4.24 2.05 7.62
CA ARG A 164 -4.68 3.46 7.60
C ARG A 164 -5.21 3.97 8.96
N GLY A 165 -5.57 3.06 9.86
CA GLY A 165 -6.12 3.37 11.17
C GLY A 165 -7.66 3.37 11.25
N TYR A 166 -8.37 3.24 10.13
CA TYR A 166 -9.85 3.17 10.16
C TYR A 166 -10.39 1.75 10.38
N ARG A 167 -9.62 0.70 10.08
CA ARG A 167 -10.04 -0.68 10.26
C ARG A 167 -9.58 -1.20 11.63
N LYS A 168 -10.47 -1.25 12.60
CA LYS A 168 -10.20 -1.83 13.93
C LYS A 168 -10.42 -3.34 13.96
N ASN A 169 -11.46 -3.81 13.29
CA ASN A 169 -11.80 -5.22 13.14
C ASN A 169 -11.76 -5.59 11.65
N ALA A 170 -11.30 -6.77 11.32
CA ALA A 170 -11.24 -7.26 9.97
C ALA A 170 -12.12 -8.52 9.86
N THR A 171 -12.81 -8.66 8.74
CA THR A 171 -13.32 -9.94 8.26
C THR A 171 -12.14 -10.87 7.94
N LEU A 172 -12.39 -12.18 7.77
CA LEU A 172 -11.38 -13.13 7.34
C LEU A 172 -10.69 -12.63 6.04
N ALA A 173 -9.38 -12.34 6.12
CA ALA A 173 -8.48 -11.95 5.03
C ALA A 173 -9.01 -10.85 4.07
N PRO A 174 -9.30 -9.63 4.54
CA PRO A 174 -9.75 -8.54 3.66
C PRO A 174 -8.63 -8.08 2.72
N ILE A 175 -9.02 -7.50 1.58
CA ILE A 175 -8.06 -6.86 0.67
C ILE A 175 -7.29 -5.74 1.42
N LYS A 176 -5.97 -5.64 1.17
CA LYS A 176 -5.18 -4.55 1.75
C LYS A 176 -5.60 -3.20 1.16
N GLU A 177 -5.58 -2.18 2.00
CA GLU A 177 -5.95 -0.82 1.61
C GLU A 177 -5.06 -0.27 0.49
N THR A 178 -3.77 -0.57 0.49
CA THR A 178 -2.83 -0.19 -0.59
C THR A 178 -3.19 -0.84 -1.93
N LEU A 179 -3.68 -2.08 -1.90
CA LEU A 179 -4.16 -2.78 -3.09
C LEU A 179 -5.51 -2.21 -3.56
N ALA A 180 -6.43 -1.93 -2.64
CA ALA A 180 -7.70 -1.29 -2.94
C ALA A 180 -7.51 0.11 -3.56
N ALA A 181 -6.60 0.91 -3.03
CA ALA A 181 -6.22 2.21 -3.60
C ALA A 181 -5.64 2.07 -5.02
N THR A 182 -4.85 1.03 -5.27
CA THR A 182 -4.35 0.70 -6.62
C THR A 182 -5.50 0.38 -7.58
N ILE A 183 -6.49 -0.41 -7.13
CA ILE A 183 -7.66 -0.75 -7.97
C ILE A 183 -8.49 0.50 -8.27
N ALA A 184 -8.67 1.38 -7.28
CA ALA A 184 -9.33 2.66 -7.49
C ALA A 184 -8.58 3.57 -8.49
N ASP A 185 -7.24 3.48 -8.54
CA ASP A 185 -6.44 4.19 -9.54
C ASP A 185 -6.60 3.59 -10.94
N VAL A 186 -6.52 2.26 -11.05
CA VAL A 186 -6.75 1.50 -12.28
C VAL A 186 -8.16 1.70 -12.81
N GLY A 187 -9.16 1.83 -11.93
CA GLY A 187 -10.55 2.13 -12.24
C GLY A 187 -10.80 3.60 -12.60
N PHE A 188 -9.76 4.43 -12.66
CA PHE A 188 -9.87 5.86 -13.00
C PHE A 188 -10.85 6.64 -12.13
N VAL A 189 -11.01 6.27 -10.86
CA VAL A 189 -11.86 7.00 -9.92
C VAL A 189 -11.44 8.46 -9.84
N ARG A 190 -12.40 9.36 -10.01
CA ARG A 190 -12.26 10.83 -10.01
C ARG A 190 -13.14 11.44 -8.93
N ARG A 191 -12.99 12.75 -8.73
CA ARG A 191 -13.74 13.55 -7.75
C ARG A 191 -15.27 13.45 -7.89
N ASP A 192 -15.77 13.18 -9.08
CA ASP A 192 -17.21 13.15 -9.39
C ASP A 192 -17.68 11.74 -9.79
N SER A 193 -16.92 10.69 -9.44
CA SER A 193 -17.25 9.30 -9.76
C SER A 193 -18.31 8.75 -8.82
N THR A 194 -19.22 7.95 -9.37
CA THR A 194 -20.05 7.02 -8.60
C THR A 194 -19.38 5.64 -8.64
N VAL A 195 -19.01 5.12 -7.47
CA VAL A 195 -18.35 3.82 -7.34
C VAL A 195 -19.27 2.84 -6.65
N GLN A 196 -19.32 1.60 -7.15
CA GLN A 196 -20.11 0.52 -6.57
C GLN A 196 -19.30 -0.75 -6.38
N ASP A 197 -19.60 -1.50 -5.31
CA ASP A 197 -19.02 -2.81 -5.01
C ASP A 197 -20.12 -3.79 -4.55
N PRO A 198 -20.51 -4.76 -5.40
CA PRO A 198 -21.54 -5.75 -5.05
C PRO A 198 -21.08 -6.87 -4.10
N PHE A 199 -19.80 -6.88 -3.71
CA PHE A 199 -19.21 -7.82 -2.74
C PHE A 199 -18.33 -7.06 -1.75
N CYS A 200 -18.89 -6.03 -1.11
CA CYS A 200 -18.10 -5.00 -0.44
C CYS A 200 -17.37 -5.49 0.83
N GLY A 201 -17.83 -6.56 1.46
CA GLY A 201 -17.24 -7.05 2.71
C GLY A 201 -17.12 -5.92 3.74
N SER A 202 -15.91 -5.63 4.19
CA SER A 202 -15.63 -4.53 5.13
C SER A 202 -15.58 -3.13 4.51
N GLY A 203 -15.97 -2.96 3.23
CA GLY A 203 -16.08 -1.69 2.53
C GLY A 203 -14.77 -1.12 1.97
N THR A 204 -13.67 -1.87 1.99
CA THR A 204 -12.33 -1.34 1.73
C THR A 204 -12.19 -0.68 0.35
N LEU A 205 -12.71 -1.30 -0.72
CA LEU A 205 -12.61 -0.75 -2.09
C LEU A 205 -13.35 0.60 -2.22
N VAL A 206 -14.57 0.68 -1.70
CA VAL A 206 -15.40 1.89 -1.74
C VAL A 206 -14.76 3.00 -0.87
N ILE A 207 -14.26 2.66 0.32
CA ILE A 207 -13.61 3.61 1.24
C ILE A 207 -12.33 4.20 0.62
N GLU A 208 -11.44 3.36 0.06
CA GLU A 208 -10.21 3.84 -0.59
C GLU A 208 -10.51 4.64 -1.88
N ALA A 209 -11.57 4.29 -2.61
CA ALA A 209 -12.07 5.08 -3.73
C ALA A 209 -12.54 6.47 -3.28
N ALA A 210 -13.31 6.55 -2.19
CA ALA A 210 -13.76 7.81 -1.60
C ALA A 210 -12.58 8.67 -1.12
N GLN A 211 -11.65 8.09 -0.37
CA GLN A 211 -10.46 8.82 0.09
C GLN A 211 -9.62 9.36 -1.08
N LYS A 212 -9.53 8.60 -2.20
CA LYS A 212 -8.87 9.06 -3.42
C LYS A 212 -9.62 10.24 -4.06
N ALA A 213 -10.92 10.12 -4.23
CA ALA A 213 -11.77 11.13 -4.87
C ALA A 213 -11.77 12.45 -4.09
N LEU A 214 -11.89 12.35 -2.77
CA LEU A 214 -11.87 13.47 -1.83
C LEU A 214 -10.46 13.98 -1.52
N ASN A 215 -9.43 13.39 -2.08
CA ASN A 215 -8.02 13.69 -1.82
C ASN A 215 -7.66 13.69 -0.33
N ILE A 216 -8.30 12.84 0.48
CA ILE A 216 -7.97 12.67 1.89
C ILE A 216 -6.68 11.85 1.98
N ALA A 217 -5.62 12.39 2.57
CA ALA A 217 -4.35 11.69 2.70
C ALA A 217 -4.48 10.47 3.64
N PRO A 218 -4.05 9.26 3.20
CA PRO A 218 -4.30 8.01 3.92
C PRO A 218 -3.56 7.91 5.27
N GLY A 219 -2.52 8.72 5.46
CA GLY A 219 -1.71 8.74 6.68
C GLY A 219 -2.19 9.69 7.77
N LEU A 220 -3.23 10.49 7.55
CA LEU A 220 -3.67 11.53 8.51
C LEU A 220 -4.07 10.98 9.88
N ARG A 221 -4.60 9.75 9.95
CA ARG A 221 -5.17 9.14 11.17
C ARG A 221 -4.23 8.18 11.87
N ARG A 222 -2.91 8.24 11.56
CA ARG A 222 -1.93 7.33 12.14
C ARG A 222 -0.63 8.07 12.50
N ARG A 223 0.22 7.37 13.26
CA ARG A 223 1.59 7.80 13.56
C ARG A 223 2.59 7.00 12.74
N PHE A 224 3.80 7.55 12.60
CA PHE A 224 4.89 6.97 11.84
C PHE A 224 6.15 6.84 12.70
N ALA A 225 7.00 5.86 12.40
CA ALA A 225 8.23 5.66 13.16
C ALA A 225 9.15 6.89 13.11
N ALA A 226 9.22 7.54 11.95
CA ALA A 226 10.08 8.72 11.77
C ALA A 226 9.57 9.98 12.49
N GLU A 227 8.41 9.97 13.14
CA GLU A 227 8.01 11.04 14.07
C GLU A 227 8.89 11.08 15.34
N HIS A 228 9.66 10.00 15.59
CA HIS A 228 10.62 9.89 16.69
C HIS A 228 12.08 10.04 16.25
N TYR A 229 12.33 10.36 14.96
CA TYR A 229 13.69 10.45 14.43
C TYR A 229 14.15 11.90 14.46
N ASP A 230 15.26 12.19 15.14
CA ASP A 230 15.77 13.55 15.37
C ASP A 230 16.02 14.32 14.05
N PHE A 231 16.39 13.61 12.98
CA PHE A 231 16.61 14.20 11.66
C PHE A 231 15.31 14.55 10.90
N VAL A 232 14.13 14.25 11.46
CA VAL A 232 12.82 14.67 10.94
C VAL A 232 12.07 15.47 12.02
N PRO A 233 12.31 16.78 12.13
CA PRO A 233 11.74 17.60 13.21
C PRO A 233 10.22 17.52 13.31
N ALA A 234 9.67 17.57 14.53
CA ALA A 234 8.23 17.52 14.77
C ALA A 234 7.45 18.63 14.04
N ALA A 235 8.07 19.81 13.86
CA ALA A 235 7.48 20.92 13.10
C ALA A 235 7.20 20.54 11.64
N VAL A 236 8.09 19.76 11.01
CA VAL A 236 7.93 19.26 9.64
C VAL A 236 6.68 18.37 9.54
N TRP A 237 6.49 17.47 10.50
CA TRP A 237 5.28 16.62 10.55
C TRP A 237 4.01 17.44 10.73
N ALA A 238 4.03 18.46 11.59
CA ALA A 238 2.88 19.33 11.80
C ALA A 238 2.51 20.10 10.52
N GLU A 239 3.51 20.67 9.85
CA GLU A 239 3.33 21.39 8.59
C GLU A 239 2.78 20.48 7.48
N GLU A 240 3.37 19.30 7.26
CA GLU A 240 2.93 18.37 6.23
C GLU A 240 1.53 17.80 6.51
N ARG A 241 1.14 17.59 7.78
CA ARG A 241 -0.24 17.25 8.16
C ARG A 241 -1.21 18.38 7.82
N GLN A 242 -0.85 19.63 8.07
CA GLN A 242 -1.69 20.79 7.70
C GLN A 242 -1.86 20.90 6.18
N LYS A 243 -0.78 20.74 5.41
CA LYS A 243 -0.82 20.72 3.94
C LYS A 243 -1.74 19.59 3.44
N ALA A 244 -1.62 18.40 4.00
CA ALA A 244 -2.44 17.25 3.62
C ALA A 244 -3.92 17.45 3.95
N LEU A 245 -4.25 18.08 5.08
CA LEU A 245 -5.63 18.45 5.45
C LEU A 245 -6.18 19.51 4.51
N ALA A 246 -5.44 20.57 4.23
CA ALA A 246 -5.84 21.65 3.34
C ALA A 246 -6.04 21.19 1.88
N ALA A 247 -5.33 20.13 1.45
CA ALA A 247 -5.46 19.54 0.13
C ALA A 247 -6.73 18.68 -0.04
N SER A 248 -7.44 18.35 1.04
CA SER A 248 -8.67 17.56 1.00
C SER A 248 -9.79 18.31 0.27
N ARG A 249 -10.57 17.59 -0.54
CA ARG A 249 -11.65 18.12 -1.36
C ARG A 249 -13.00 17.55 -0.89
N LEU A 250 -13.43 17.97 0.29
CA LEU A 250 -14.66 17.46 0.91
C LEU A 250 -15.94 17.85 0.17
N ASP A 251 -15.85 18.85 -0.72
CA ASP A 251 -16.89 19.33 -1.63
C ASP A 251 -17.02 18.51 -2.93
N ALA A 252 -16.15 17.53 -3.16
CA ALA A 252 -16.21 16.69 -4.36
C ALA A 252 -17.54 15.91 -4.45
N GLY A 253 -18.02 15.71 -5.68
CA GLY A 253 -19.31 15.06 -5.97
C GLY A 253 -19.27 13.53 -5.92
N PHE A 254 -18.25 12.92 -5.29
CA PHE A 254 -18.10 11.47 -5.19
C PHE A 254 -19.23 10.82 -4.38
N GLU A 255 -19.73 9.70 -4.89
CA GLU A 255 -20.64 8.81 -4.17
C GLU A 255 -20.12 7.35 -4.24
N GLY A 256 -20.15 6.66 -3.11
CA GLY A 256 -19.75 5.26 -2.99
C GLY A 256 -20.88 4.39 -2.44
N PHE A 257 -21.13 3.25 -3.09
CA PHE A 257 -22.13 2.28 -2.65
C PHE A 257 -21.49 0.90 -2.55
N GLY A 258 -21.73 0.22 -1.43
CA GLY A 258 -21.27 -1.14 -1.24
C GLY A 258 -22.44 -2.04 -0.85
N PHE A 259 -22.44 -3.26 -1.37
CA PHE A 259 -23.47 -4.25 -1.10
C PHE A 259 -22.81 -5.56 -0.67
N ASP A 260 -23.42 -6.23 0.28
CA ASP A 260 -23.01 -7.56 0.72
C ASP A 260 -24.25 -8.32 1.24
N ILE A 261 -24.25 -9.63 1.09
CA ILE A 261 -25.34 -10.46 1.62
C ILE A 261 -25.26 -10.62 3.15
N ASP A 262 -24.08 -10.44 3.75
CA ASP A 262 -23.86 -10.54 5.18
C ASP A 262 -24.12 -9.17 5.89
N PRO A 263 -25.16 -9.07 6.74
CA PRO A 263 -25.46 -7.86 7.48
C PRO A 263 -24.31 -7.44 8.43
N ASN A 264 -23.48 -8.36 8.93
CA ASN A 264 -22.35 -8.05 9.79
C ASN A 264 -21.24 -7.37 8.98
N ALA A 265 -20.98 -7.83 7.74
CA ALA A 265 -20.05 -7.19 6.83
C ALA A 265 -20.49 -5.75 6.51
N VAL A 266 -21.77 -5.53 6.23
CA VAL A 266 -22.36 -4.21 5.97
C VAL A 266 -22.26 -3.29 7.19
N ALA A 267 -22.57 -3.78 8.39
CA ALA A 267 -22.42 -3.01 9.63
C ALA A 267 -20.96 -2.60 9.86
N LEU A 268 -20.00 -3.51 9.60
CA LEU A 268 -18.57 -3.23 9.69
C LEU A 268 -18.12 -2.21 8.64
N ALA A 269 -18.61 -2.31 7.40
CA ALA A 269 -18.29 -1.37 6.33
C ALA A 269 -18.74 0.06 6.66
N ASN A 270 -19.96 0.22 7.18
CA ASN A 270 -20.47 1.50 7.66
C ASN A 270 -19.63 2.08 8.82
N ALA A 271 -19.22 1.24 9.77
CA ALA A 271 -18.36 1.65 10.88
C ALA A 271 -16.97 2.10 10.37
N ASN A 272 -16.37 1.34 9.44
CA ASN A 272 -15.08 1.67 8.82
C ASN A 272 -15.15 2.98 8.03
N ALA A 273 -16.22 3.23 7.27
CA ALA A 273 -16.40 4.46 6.50
C ALA A 273 -16.47 5.70 7.41
N LYS A 274 -17.19 5.59 8.54
CA LYS A 274 -17.21 6.66 9.56
C LYS A 274 -15.82 6.91 10.14
N LEU A 275 -15.09 5.85 10.51
CA LEU A 275 -13.73 5.96 11.02
C LEU A 275 -12.75 6.51 9.97
N ALA A 276 -12.95 6.20 8.70
CA ALA A 276 -12.17 6.74 7.59
C ALA A 276 -12.48 8.22 7.29
N GLY A 277 -13.59 8.77 7.83
CA GLY A 277 -14.04 10.12 7.58
C GLY A 277 -14.72 10.32 6.22
N VAL A 278 -15.31 9.25 5.70
CA VAL A 278 -16.04 9.24 4.42
C VAL A 278 -17.46 8.68 4.54
N GLY A 279 -17.99 8.59 5.78
CA GLY A 279 -19.32 8.03 6.05
C GLY A 279 -20.45 8.77 5.35
N ASP A 280 -20.32 10.07 5.12
CA ASP A 280 -21.33 10.86 4.40
C ASP A 280 -21.29 10.69 2.87
N ARG A 281 -20.25 10.02 2.36
CA ARG A 281 -20.01 9.77 0.94
C ARG A 281 -20.09 8.30 0.57
N CYS A 282 -20.19 7.41 1.56
CA CYS A 282 -20.25 5.97 1.36
C CYS A 282 -21.47 5.39 2.07
N ARG A 283 -22.27 4.61 1.35
CA ARG A 283 -23.44 3.89 1.86
C ARG A 283 -23.24 2.41 1.64
N PHE A 284 -23.55 1.62 2.67
CA PHE A 284 -23.45 0.16 2.58
C PHE A 284 -24.78 -0.45 2.98
N GLU A 285 -25.29 -1.37 2.15
CA GLU A 285 -26.60 -1.97 2.28
C GLU A 285 -26.54 -3.48 2.12
N VAL A 286 -27.47 -4.20 2.78
CA VAL A 286 -27.59 -5.64 2.62
C VAL A 286 -28.34 -5.94 1.32
N ALA A 287 -27.68 -6.58 0.37
CA ALA A 287 -28.28 -6.98 -0.91
C ALA A 287 -27.57 -8.19 -1.52
N ASP A 288 -28.31 -8.98 -2.27
CA ASP A 288 -27.76 -10.06 -3.08
C ASP A 288 -27.30 -9.52 -4.44
N VAL A 289 -26.18 -10.03 -4.96
CA VAL A 289 -25.64 -9.62 -6.27
C VAL A 289 -26.62 -9.84 -7.43
N LYS A 290 -27.57 -10.79 -7.31
CA LYS A 290 -28.62 -11.00 -8.32
C LYS A 290 -29.56 -9.80 -8.48
N ASP A 291 -29.74 -9.01 -7.41
CA ASP A 291 -30.61 -7.84 -7.37
C ASP A 291 -29.81 -6.53 -7.64
N PHE A 292 -28.53 -6.65 -7.93
CA PHE A 292 -27.63 -5.51 -8.16
C PHE A 292 -27.96 -4.82 -9.49
N ALA A 293 -28.34 -3.55 -9.43
CA ALA A 293 -28.73 -2.74 -10.58
C ALA A 293 -27.99 -1.39 -10.61
N PRO A 294 -26.70 -1.37 -11.00
CA PRO A 294 -25.91 -0.15 -10.96
C PRO A 294 -26.33 0.85 -12.06
N PRO A 295 -26.31 2.17 -11.77
CA PRO A 295 -26.48 3.18 -12.80
C PRO A 295 -25.41 3.08 -13.89
N PRO A 296 -25.73 3.36 -15.18
CA PRO A 296 -24.79 3.22 -16.30
C PRO A 296 -23.50 4.03 -16.17
N SER A 297 -23.53 5.17 -15.46
CA SER A 297 -22.37 6.03 -15.21
C SER A 297 -21.44 5.51 -14.11
N SER A 298 -21.81 4.46 -13.39
CA SER A 298 -21.04 3.91 -12.26
C SER A 298 -19.77 3.22 -12.71
N ILE A 299 -18.78 3.21 -11.81
CA ILE A 299 -17.58 2.36 -11.88
C ILE A 299 -17.75 1.25 -10.85
N ILE A 300 -17.70 0.00 -11.27
CA ILE A 300 -17.72 -1.15 -10.37
C ILE A 300 -16.28 -1.51 -10.03
N LEU A 301 -15.94 -1.47 -8.74
CA LEU A 301 -14.68 -1.98 -8.19
C LEU A 301 -15.04 -3.11 -7.26
N THR A 302 -14.56 -4.33 -7.52
CA THR A 302 -15.03 -5.48 -6.74
C THR A 302 -13.97 -6.55 -6.54
N ASN A 303 -14.07 -7.27 -5.41
CA ASN A 303 -13.27 -8.42 -5.07
C ASN A 303 -14.22 -9.58 -4.74
N PRO A 304 -14.82 -10.22 -5.78
CA PRO A 304 -15.75 -11.31 -5.56
C PRO A 304 -15.07 -12.47 -4.84
N PRO A 305 -15.82 -13.31 -4.10
CA PRO A 305 -15.28 -14.53 -3.50
C PRO A 305 -14.64 -15.45 -4.55
N TYR A 306 -13.49 -16.04 -4.20
CA TYR A 306 -12.78 -16.99 -5.05
C TYR A 306 -12.31 -18.19 -4.21
N GLY A 307 -13.04 -19.29 -4.26
CA GLY A 307 -12.76 -20.63 -3.76
C GLY A 307 -12.20 -20.80 -2.34
N GLU A 308 -11.05 -20.21 -2.06
CA GLU A 308 -10.37 -20.33 -0.75
C GLU A 308 -11.11 -19.67 0.44
N ARG A 309 -12.08 -18.79 0.18
CA ARG A 309 -12.83 -18.05 1.20
C ARG A 309 -14.22 -18.61 1.49
N LEU A 310 -14.85 -19.22 0.52
CA LEU A 310 -16.15 -19.86 0.64
C LEU A 310 -16.05 -21.39 0.75
N GLY A 311 -14.86 -21.97 0.58
CA GLY A 311 -14.67 -23.42 0.59
C GLY A 311 -15.24 -24.17 -0.61
N ASP A 312 -15.93 -23.48 -1.53
CA ASP A 312 -16.55 -24.07 -2.72
C ASP A 312 -16.27 -23.22 -3.98
N ALA A 313 -15.46 -23.79 -4.89
CA ALA A 313 -15.15 -23.17 -6.18
C ALA A 313 -16.38 -23.05 -7.09
N ALA A 314 -17.36 -23.97 -6.96
CA ALA A 314 -18.59 -23.95 -7.75
C ALA A 314 -19.47 -22.75 -7.36
N GLU A 315 -19.55 -22.42 -6.07
CA GLU A 315 -20.28 -21.25 -5.58
C GLU A 315 -19.63 -19.94 -6.07
N ALA A 316 -18.31 -19.82 -5.98
CA ALA A 316 -17.56 -18.68 -6.50
C ALA A 316 -17.80 -18.49 -8.01
N ALA A 317 -17.77 -19.58 -8.79
CA ALA A 317 -18.07 -19.57 -10.22
C ALA A 317 -19.53 -19.16 -10.50
N ALA A 318 -20.49 -19.58 -9.66
CA ALA A 318 -21.89 -19.17 -9.78
C ALA A 318 -22.07 -17.66 -9.52
N LEU A 319 -21.41 -17.10 -8.50
CA LEU A 319 -21.42 -15.68 -8.21
C LEU A 319 -20.79 -14.86 -9.34
N ALA A 320 -19.68 -15.34 -9.93
CA ALA A 320 -19.05 -14.70 -11.08
C ALA A 320 -19.99 -14.68 -12.30
N ARG A 321 -20.75 -15.78 -12.55
CA ARG A 321 -21.78 -15.83 -13.61
C ARG A 321 -22.91 -14.83 -13.36
N THR A 322 -23.42 -14.78 -12.13
CA THR A 322 -24.48 -13.84 -11.76
C THR A 322 -24.02 -12.39 -11.95
N LEU A 323 -22.83 -12.04 -11.48
CA LEU A 323 -22.24 -10.72 -11.71
C LEU A 323 -22.12 -10.39 -13.20
N GLY A 324 -21.68 -11.37 -14.00
CA GLY A 324 -21.56 -11.23 -15.45
C GLY A 324 -22.91 -10.98 -16.14
N GLN A 325 -23.95 -11.71 -15.76
CA GLN A 325 -25.31 -11.54 -16.29
C GLN A 325 -25.87 -10.16 -15.94
N VAL A 326 -25.78 -9.76 -14.67
CA VAL A 326 -26.23 -8.45 -14.20
C VAL A 326 -25.50 -7.32 -14.95
N TRP A 327 -24.19 -7.38 -15.06
CA TRP A 327 -23.41 -6.34 -15.73
C TRP A 327 -23.69 -6.28 -17.25
N GLN A 328 -23.89 -7.41 -17.91
CA GLN A 328 -24.22 -7.46 -19.34
C GLN A 328 -25.64 -6.95 -19.65
N ALA A 329 -26.56 -7.14 -18.71
CA ALA A 329 -27.93 -6.60 -18.83
C ALA A 329 -27.95 -5.07 -18.65
N SER A 330 -27.05 -4.49 -17.82
CA SER A 330 -26.94 -3.06 -17.58
C SER A 330 -25.48 -2.64 -17.49
N PRO A 331 -24.77 -2.51 -18.64
CA PRO A 331 -23.34 -2.16 -18.64
C PRO A 331 -23.10 -0.78 -18.04
N THR A 332 -22.09 -0.69 -17.18
CA THR A 332 -21.62 0.53 -16.51
C THR A 332 -20.44 1.15 -17.24
N ALA A 333 -19.97 2.31 -16.76
CA ALA A 333 -18.79 2.99 -17.29
C ALA A 333 -17.52 2.12 -17.25
N GLY A 334 -17.44 1.18 -16.29
CA GLY A 334 -16.39 0.16 -16.23
C GLY A 334 -16.58 -0.77 -15.04
N LEU A 335 -16.12 -2.03 -15.19
CA LEU A 335 -16.05 -3.01 -14.12
C LEU A 335 -14.60 -3.49 -13.98
N TYR A 336 -14.10 -3.47 -12.75
CA TYR A 336 -12.73 -3.84 -12.39
C TYR A 336 -12.81 -4.87 -11.26
N ALA A 337 -12.70 -6.15 -11.62
CA ALA A 337 -12.75 -7.26 -10.66
C ALA A 337 -11.35 -7.78 -10.38
N ILE A 338 -10.96 -7.85 -9.10
CA ILE A 338 -9.75 -8.57 -8.70
C ILE A 338 -10.13 -9.96 -8.22
N THR A 339 -9.49 -10.99 -8.77
CA THR A 339 -9.73 -12.38 -8.37
C THR A 339 -8.51 -13.26 -8.63
N ALA A 340 -8.41 -14.37 -7.88
CA ALA A 340 -7.48 -15.45 -8.13
C ALA A 340 -8.05 -16.53 -9.08
N ASP A 341 -9.35 -16.45 -9.43
CA ASP A 341 -9.98 -17.37 -10.37
C ASP A 341 -9.37 -17.19 -11.77
N ALA A 342 -8.65 -18.21 -12.23
CA ALA A 342 -8.02 -18.21 -13.55
C ALA A 342 -9.05 -18.27 -14.70
N ASP A 343 -10.22 -18.85 -14.44
CA ASP A 343 -11.31 -19.04 -15.39
C ASP A 343 -12.41 -17.97 -15.27
N PHE A 344 -12.13 -16.88 -14.56
CA PHE A 344 -13.10 -15.81 -14.28
C PHE A 344 -13.80 -15.30 -15.54
N GLU A 345 -13.12 -15.13 -16.67
CA GLU A 345 -13.74 -14.68 -17.93
C GLU A 345 -14.76 -15.66 -18.45
N ALA A 346 -14.49 -16.97 -18.33
CA ALA A 346 -15.42 -18.01 -18.72
C ALA A 346 -16.66 -18.03 -17.80
N HIS A 347 -16.45 -17.91 -16.49
CA HIS A 347 -17.53 -17.82 -15.51
C HIS A 347 -18.34 -16.54 -15.69
N PHE A 348 -17.70 -15.39 -15.87
CA PHE A 348 -18.34 -14.08 -16.10
C PHE A 348 -19.11 -14.01 -17.44
N GLY A 349 -18.78 -14.87 -18.39
CA GLY A 349 -19.43 -14.97 -19.70
C GLY A 349 -19.03 -13.89 -20.70
N LYS A 350 -17.96 -13.13 -20.42
CA LYS A 350 -17.39 -12.14 -21.35
C LYS A 350 -15.87 -12.03 -21.15
N LYS A 351 -15.14 -11.89 -22.26
CA LYS A 351 -13.71 -11.63 -22.24
C LYS A 351 -13.42 -10.19 -21.79
N ALA A 352 -12.47 -10.00 -20.88
CA ALA A 352 -12.06 -8.70 -20.41
C ALA A 352 -11.35 -7.89 -21.53
N ALA A 353 -11.61 -6.59 -21.58
CA ALA A 353 -10.92 -5.68 -22.50
C ALA A 353 -9.42 -5.59 -22.17
N LYS A 354 -9.06 -5.71 -20.89
CA LYS A 354 -7.69 -5.71 -20.40
C LYS A 354 -7.55 -6.54 -19.12
N ARG A 355 -6.38 -7.14 -18.90
CA ARG A 355 -6.03 -7.83 -17.65
C ARG A 355 -4.73 -7.28 -17.10
N ARG A 356 -4.62 -7.22 -15.77
CA ARG A 356 -3.37 -6.85 -15.08
C ARG A 356 -3.07 -7.89 -14.00
N LYS A 357 -1.92 -8.53 -14.12
CA LYS A 357 -1.43 -9.45 -13.08
C LYS A 357 -1.03 -8.67 -11.83
N ILE A 358 -1.42 -9.17 -10.67
CA ILE A 358 -1.13 -8.57 -9.37
C ILE A 358 -1.08 -9.66 -8.30
N TYR A 359 -0.65 -9.33 -7.08
CA TYR A 359 -0.64 -10.26 -5.96
C TYR A 359 -1.46 -9.71 -4.78
N ASN A 360 -2.35 -10.53 -4.21
CA ASN A 360 -3.00 -10.24 -2.94
C ASN A 360 -2.31 -11.05 -1.84
N GLY A 361 -1.34 -10.45 -1.16
CA GLY A 361 -0.41 -11.18 -0.29
C GLY A 361 0.48 -12.10 -1.12
N MET A 362 0.39 -13.41 -0.88
CA MET A 362 1.10 -14.45 -1.65
C MET A 362 0.25 -15.04 -2.78
N ILE A 363 -1.03 -14.70 -2.86
CA ILE A 363 -1.96 -15.25 -3.84
C ILE A 363 -1.81 -14.50 -5.17
N PRO A 364 -1.48 -15.19 -6.29
CA PRO A 364 -1.48 -14.57 -7.60
C PRO A 364 -2.92 -14.27 -8.01
N CYS A 365 -3.19 -13.01 -8.33
CA CYS A 365 -4.49 -12.52 -8.77
C CYS A 365 -4.37 -11.80 -10.12
N GLN A 366 -5.52 -11.56 -10.75
CA GLN A 366 -5.63 -10.65 -11.88
C GLN A 366 -6.72 -9.61 -11.61
N ILE A 367 -6.51 -8.40 -12.11
CA ILE A 367 -7.56 -7.41 -12.25
C ILE A 367 -8.10 -7.55 -13.66
N TYR A 368 -9.34 -8.01 -13.79
CA TYR A 368 -10.09 -8.09 -15.04
C TYR A 368 -10.83 -6.77 -15.24
N MET A 369 -10.67 -6.16 -16.41
CA MET A 369 -11.18 -4.83 -16.71
C MET A 369 -12.16 -4.90 -17.88
N TYR A 370 -13.39 -4.50 -17.62
CA TYR A 370 -14.48 -4.45 -18.62
C TYR A 370 -14.90 -2.99 -18.80
N PHE A 371 -14.80 -2.49 -20.02
CA PHE A 371 -15.24 -1.16 -20.43
C PHE A 371 -15.48 -1.15 -21.94
N ASP A 372 -16.51 -0.45 -22.40
CA ASP A 372 -16.88 -0.45 -23.80
C ASP A 372 -16.17 0.64 -24.63
N ARG A 373 -15.46 1.57 -24.01
CA ARG A 373 -14.71 2.62 -24.71
C ARG A 373 -13.22 2.50 -24.39
N PRO A 374 -12.34 2.67 -25.41
CA PRO A 374 -10.93 2.81 -25.12
C PRO A 374 -10.76 4.04 -24.23
N VAL A 375 -10.26 3.84 -23.02
CA VAL A 375 -9.86 4.94 -22.13
C VAL A 375 -8.80 5.72 -22.88
N LYS A 376 -9.14 6.90 -23.40
CA LYS A 376 -8.17 7.78 -24.07
C LYS A 376 -7.03 8.03 -23.08
N PRO A 377 -5.78 7.75 -23.45
CA PRO A 377 -4.65 8.12 -22.61
C PRO A 377 -4.73 9.63 -22.39
N VAL A 378 -4.61 10.06 -21.14
CA VAL A 378 -4.47 11.47 -20.80
C VAL A 378 -3.28 11.98 -21.60
N ARG A 379 -3.53 12.86 -22.58
CA ARG A 379 -2.45 13.58 -23.27
C ARG A 379 -1.61 14.29 -22.22
N LYS A 380 -0.30 14.16 -22.39
CA LYS A 380 0.78 14.65 -21.52
C LYS A 380 0.62 16.12 -21.14
#